data_07ae1a8b5aa27acb23c01148be09b0f5
#
_entry.id   07ae1a8b5aa27acb23c01148be09b0f5
#
_cell.length_a   1.000
_cell.length_b   1.000
_cell.length_c   1.000
_cell.angle_alpha   90.00
_cell.angle_beta   90.00
_cell.angle_gamma   90.00
#
_symmetry.space_group_name_H-M   'P 1'
#
loop_
_entity.id
_entity.type
_entity.pdbx_description
1 polymer ?
#
loop_
_entity_poly.entity_id
_entity_poly.type
_entity_poly.pdbx_seq_one_letter_code
_entity_poly.pdbx_strand_id
1 'polypeptide(L)'
;MAQLKILHQRLGVNIDHVATLRNARGGTHPDPLRAAMLIAEGGGEGVTAHLREDRRHITDYDIERLKAECPLPLNFEMAATDEMLAIARRVRPHAACLVPEKRAERTTESGLDVVRVEDALRPIVDGLAAIDCRVSLFIDPEPAQLAAAKRLGAPVVELHTGTYCETAESARAAELARLQRAATFATDLGIECHAGHGLDFATTGPVAGIPEIVELNIGHFLIGEAIFSGFVPTITRMRHLMDEARAPLATASRQ
;
A
#
# COMPACT_ATOMS: atom_id res chain seq x y z
N MET A 1 10.31 13.34 -20.02
CA MET A 1 10.30 13.15 -18.57
C MET A 1 9.07 12.38 -18.05
N ALA A 2 7.85 12.58 -18.60
CA ALA A 2 6.67 11.81 -18.19
C ALA A 2 6.79 10.30 -18.47
N GLN A 3 7.38 9.94 -19.60
CA GLN A 3 7.54 8.55 -20.05
C GLN A 3 8.52 7.72 -19.18
N LEU A 4 9.55 8.35 -18.61
CA LEU A 4 10.46 7.69 -17.66
C LEU A 4 9.80 7.41 -16.28
N LYS A 5 8.80 8.21 -15.88
CA LYS A 5 8.03 7.99 -14.65
C LYS A 5 7.13 6.77 -14.71
N ILE A 6 6.65 6.38 -15.90
CA ILE A 6 5.78 5.20 -16.10
C ILE A 6 6.59 3.89 -15.96
N LEU A 7 7.89 3.91 -16.20
CA LEU A 7 8.74 2.73 -16.15
C LEU A 7 9.20 2.37 -14.74
N HIS A 8 9.36 3.36 -13.86
CA HIS A 8 9.74 3.13 -12.48
C HIS A 8 8.49 2.94 -11.62
N GLN A 9 8.40 1.77 -10.98
CA GLN A 9 7.32 1.43 -10.05
C GLN A 9 7.90 1.37 -8.64
N ARG A 10 7.33 2.11 -7.71
CA ARG A 10 7.79 2.13 -6.31
C ARG A 10 7.42 0.84 -5.59
N LEU A 11 8.28 0.40 -4.67
CA LEU A 11 8.00 -0.67 -3.71
C LEU A 11 7.79 -0.07 -2.32
N GLY A 12 6.54 -0.03 -1.87
CA GLY A 12 6.16 0.20 -0.49
C GLY A 12 6.11 -1.12 0.28
N VAL A 13 6.60 -1.14 1.49
CA VAL A 13 6.61 -2.35 2.33
C VAL A 13 5.85 -2.09 3.63
N ASN A 14 4.77 -2.85 3.85
CA ASN A 14 4.02 -2.83 5.10
C ASN A 14 4.76 -3.66 6.17
N ILE A 15 5.01 -3.04 7.33
CA ILE A 15 5.80 -3.62 8.43
C ILE A 15 4.98 -4.06 9.64
N ASP A 16 3.66 -4.12 9.55
CA ASP A 16 2.77 -4.44 10.68
C ASP A 16 3.13 -5.77 11.32
N HIS A 17 3.50 -6.78 10.52
CA HIS A 17 3.82 -8.11 11.02
C HIS A 17 5.14 -8.17 11.80
N VAL A 18 6.06 -7.19 11.61
CA VAL A 18 7.22 -7.02 12.50
C VAL A 18 6.74 -6.68 13.91
N ALA A 19 5.81 -5.73 14.02
CA ALA A 19 5.20 -5.37 15.29
C ALA A 19 4.35 -6.50 15.89
N THR A 20 3.63 -7.26 15.04
CA THR A 20 2.89 -8.47 15.48
C THR A 20 3.83 -9.46 16.16
N LEU A 21 4.99 -9.75 15.54
CA LEU A 21 5.98 -10.66 16.11
C LEU A 21 6.58 -10.13 17.43
N ARG A 22 6.87 -8.83 17.51
CA ARG A 22 7.28 -8.14 18.74
C ARG A 22 6.23 -8.33 19.86
N ASN A 23 4.99 -8.06 19.53
CA ASN A 23 3.88 -8.06 20.49
C ASN A 23 3.52 -9.47 20.98
N ALA A 24 3.83 -10.53 20.22
CA ALA A 24 3.63 -11.91 20.65
C ALA A 24 4.34 -12.24 21.97
N ARG A 25 5.41 -11.52 22.32
CA ARG A 25 6.11 -11.66 23.61
C ARG A 25 6.01 -10.44 24.52
N GLY A 26 5.39 -9.34 24.07
CA GLY A 26 5.28 -8.11 24.84
C GLY A 26 6.64 -7.41 25.09
N GLY A 27 7.62 -7.63 24.21
CA GLY A 27 8.95 -7.03 24.30
C GLY A 27 9.16 -5.85 23.36
N THR A 28 10.44 -5.48 23.14
CA THR A 28 10.84 -4.41 22.22
C THR A 28 11.44 -4.93 20.91
N HIS A 29 11.56 -6.23 20.75
CA HIS A 29 12.18 -6.89 19.59
C HIS A 29 11.18 -7.87 18.93
N PRO A 30 11.13 -7.94 17.57
CA PRO A 30 11.86 -7.08 16.61
C PRO A 30 11.33 -5.64 16.55
N ASP A 31 12.23 -4.68 16.27
CA ASP A 31 11.89 -3.26 16.17
C ASP A 31 11.41 -2.90 14.73
N PRO A 32 10.18 -2.34 14.55
CA PRO A 32 9.68 -1.90 13.25
C PRO A 32 10.57 -0.86 12.57
N LEU A 33 11.16 0.06 13.30
CA LEU A 33 12.07 1.06 12.73
C LEU A 33 13.34 0.40 12.14
N ARG A 34 13.90 -0.61 12.83
CA ARG A 34 15.04 -1.36 12.29
C ARG A 34 14.66 -2.09 10.99
N ALA A 35 13.45 -2.65 10.91
CA ALA A 35 12.96 -3.26 9.69
C ALA A 35 12.87 -2.23 8.56
N ALA A 36 12.36 -1.02 8.84
CA ALA A 36 12.30 0.08 7.88
C ALA A 36 13.67 0.47 7.32
N MET A 37 14.73 0.49 8.15
CA MET A 37 16.10 0.73 7.70
C MET A 37 16.60 -0.36 6.74
N LEU A 38 16.33 -1.64 7.04
CA LEU A 38 16.70 -2.76 6.18
C LEU A 38 15.90 -2.80 4.87
N ILE A 39 14.66 -2.30 4.88
CA ILE A 39 13.86 -2.12 3.66
C ILE A 39 14.52 -1.08 2.75
N ALA A 40 14.97 0.05 3.29
CA ALA A 40 15.70 1.06 2.51
C ALA A 40 16.99 0.48 1.90
N GLU A 41 17.75 -0.31 2.66
CA GLU A 41 18.96 -0.99 2.20
C GLU A 41 18.67 -1.98 1.08
N GLY A 42 17.53 -2.69 1.14
CA GLY A 42 17.09 -3.65 0.13
C GLY A 42 16.51 -3.05 -1.15
N GLY A 43 16.33 -1.73 -1.21
CA GLY A 43 15.77 -1.02 -2.36
C GLY A 43 14.25 -0.79 -2.30
N GLY A 44 13.64 -0.90 -1.11
CA GLY A 44 12.28 -0.39 -0.86
C GLY A 44 12.27 1.14 -0.84
N GLU A 45 11.17 1.75 -1.24
CA GLU A 45 11.05 3.19 -1.46
C GLU A 45 9.97 3.86 -0.60
N GLY A 46 9.21 3.05 0.14
CA GLY A 46 8.23 3.51 1.11
C GLY A 46 8.03 2.50 2.22
N VAL A 47 7.63 2.97 3.37
CA VAL A 47 7.23 2.14 4.50
C VAL A 47 5.76 2.40 4.81
N THR A 48 4.98 1.33 4.82
CA THR A 48 3.58 1.38 5.24
C THR A 48 3.44 0.81 6.64
N ALA A 49 2.73 1.52 7.50
CA ALA A 49 2.43 1.10 8.86
C ALA A 49 0.97 1.42 9.21
N HIS A 50 0.21 0.39 9.60
CA HIS A 50 -1.19 0.51 9.95
C HIS A 50 -1.37 0.66 11.46
N LEU A 51 -1.71 1.85 11.89
CA LEU A 51 -2.14 2.08 13.27
C LEU A 51 -3.63 1.77 13.40
N ARG A 52 -3.94 0.52 13.75
CA ARG A 52 -5.34 0.13 13.98
C ARG A 52 -5.90 0.79 15.23
N GLU A 53 -7.21 1.01 15.28
CA GLU A 53 -7.89 1.56 16.45
C GLU A 53 -7.62 0.73 17.72
N ASP A 54 -7.46 -0.59 17.60
CA ASP A 54 -7.19 -1.49 18.73
C ASP A 54 -5.69 -1.67 19.05
N ARG A 55 -4.78 -1.05 18.31
CA ARG A 55 -3.30 -1.09 18.51
C ARG A 55 -2.74 -2.52 18.61
N ARG A 56 -3.35 -3.51 17.94
CA ARG A 56 -2.94 -4.92 18.04
C ARG A 56 -1.52 -5.21 17.57
N HIS A 57 -0.93 -4.34 16.75
CA HIS A 57 0.47 -4.46 16.26
C HIS A 57 1.22 -3.13 16.36
N ILE A 58 1.15 -2.26 15.38
CA ILE A 58 1.76 -0.92 15.40
C ILE A 58 1.15 -0.08 16.52
N THR A 59 1.99 0.67 17.22
CA THR A 59 1.61 1.60 18.29
C THR A 59 1.81 3.04 17.87
N ASP A 60 1.23 3.99 18.62
CA ASP A 60 1.44 5.44 18.39
C ASP A 60 2.93 5.79 18.42
N TYR A 61 3.69 5.17 19.35
CA TYR A 61 5.14 5.34 19.47
C TYR A 61 5.90 4.86 18.23
N ASP A 62 5.49 3.75 17.61
CA ASP A 62 6.10 3.27 16.38
C ASP A 62 5.91 4.28 15.23
N ILE A 63 4.70 4.82 15.09
CA ILE A 63 4.38 5.81 14.04
C ILE A 63 5.21 7.09 14.22
N GLU A 64 5.33 7.58 15.46
CA GLU A 64 6.13 8.77 15.76
C GLU A 64 7.62 8.54 15.43
N ARG A 65 8.18 7.39 15.81
CA ARG A 65 9.56 7.02 15.48
C ARG A 65 9.79 6.84 13.98
N LEU A 66 8.89 6.15 13.30
CA LEU A 66 8.97 5.97 11.85
C LEU A 66 8.99 7.32 11.14
N LYS A 67 8.11 8.24 11.55
CA LYS A 67 8.10 9.58 10.95
C LYS A 67 9.37 10.37 11.23
N ALA A 68 9.94 10.27 12.43
CA ALA A 68 11.08 11.07 12.85
C ALA A 68 12.42 10.52 12.37
N GLU A 69 12.57 9.20 12.29
CA GLU A 69 13.87 8.52 12.18
C GLU A 69 14.02 7.68 10.89
N CYS A 70 12.89 7.29 10.24
CA CYS A 70 12.98 6.48 9.02
C CYS A 70 13.40 7.33 7.81
N PRO A 71 14.37 6.89 6.98
CA PRO A 71 14.78 7.62 5.78
C PRO A 71 13.76 7.54 4.64
N LEU A 72 12.82 6.58 4.71
CA LEU A 72 11.79 6.39 3.70
C LEU A 72 10.51 7.17 4.05
N PRO A 73 9.73 7.59 3.04
CA PRO A 73 8.43 8.18 3.27
C PRO A 73 7.48 7.21 3.98
N LEU A 74 6.81 7.69 5.03
CA LEU A 74 5.79 6.94 5.75
C LEU A 74 4.45 7.07 5.04
N ASN A 75 3.88 5.92 4.64
CA ASN A 75 2.48 5.74 4.28
C ASN A 75 1.72 5.24 5.53
N PHE A 76 0.89 6.10 6.08
CA PHE A 76 0.13 5.85 7.31
C PHE A 76 -1.21 5.20 6.98
N GLU A 77 -1.33 3.88 7.16
CA GLU A 77 -2.63 3.22 7.05
C GLU A 77 -3.47 3.49 8.29
N MET A 78 -4.74 3.86 8.09
CA MET A 78 -5.62 4.25 9.17
C MET A 78 -7.10 4.06 8.83
N ALA A 79 -7.92 3.81 9.86
CA ALA A 79 -9.37 3.95 9.76
C ALA A 79 -9.76 5.43 9.53
N ALA A 80 -10.87 5.65 8.83
CA ALA A 80 -11.40 6.99 8.59
C ALA A 80 -12.17 7.51 9.82
N THR A 81 -11.46 7.81 10.91
CA THR A 81 -12.03 8.32 12.18
C THR A 81 -11.38 9.63 12.60
N ASP A 82 -12.10 10.40 13.44
CA ASP A 82 -11.59 11.67 13.99
C ASP A 82 -10.33 11.46 14.84
N GLU A 83 -10.23 10.33 15.57
CA GLU A 83 -9.05 9.99 16.36
C GLU A 83 -7.83 9.84 15.44
N MET A 84 -7.95 9.05 14.37
CA MET A 84 -6.86 8.80 13.44
C MET A 84 -6.48 10.07 12.66
N LEU A 85 -7.45 10.90 12.31
CA LEU A 85 -7.18 12.22 11.71
C LEU A 85 -6.39 13.13 12.67
N ALA A 86 -6.74 13.13 13.96
CA ALA A 86 -6.00 13.90 14.96
C ALA A 86 -4.54 13.43 15.10
N ILE A 87 -4.31 12.11 15.06
CA ILE A 87 -2.96 11.53 15.05
C ILE A 87 -2.21 11.92 13.77
N ALA A 88 -2.85 11.78 12.60
CA ALA A 88 -2.24 12.18 11.33
C ALA A 88 -1.84 13.65 11.30
N ARG A 89 -2.67 14.55 11.86
CA ARG A 89 -2.35 15.97 12.00
C ARG A 89 -1.13 16.25 12.88
N ARG A 90 -0.93 15.46 13.93
CA ARG A 90 0.23 15.55 14.82
C ARG A 90 1.49 15.00 14.15
N VAL A 91 1.40 13.83 13.54
CA VAL A 91 2.52 13.10 12.93
C VAL A 91 2.94 13.70 11.58
N ARG A 92 1.97 14.21 10.79
CA ARG A 92 2.18 14.72 9.43
C ARG A 92 2.90 13.70 8.53
N PRO A 93 2.32 12.50 8.32
CA PRO A 93 2.93 11.48 7.45
C PRO A 93 3.02 12.00 6.00
N HIS A 94 3.85 11.36 5.18
CA HIS A 94 3.96 11.68 3.76
C HIS A 94 2.66 11.36 3.00
N ALA A 95 2.08 10.21 3.32
CA ALA A 95 0.81 9.76 2.77
C ALA A 95 -0.04 9.11 3.87
N ALA A 96 -1.36 9.07 3.66
CA ALA A 96 -2.29 8.31 4.46
C ALA A 96 -3.18 7.48 3.56
N CYS A 97 -3.24 6.16 3.83
CA CYS A 97 -4.13 5.24 3.16
C CYS A 97 -5.33 4.94 4.05
N LEU A 98 -6.52 5.32 3.60
CA LEU A 98 -7.76 5.02 4.33
C LEU A 98 -8.21 3.60 4.01
N VAL A 99 -8.32 2.78 5.05
CA VAL A 99 -8.70 1.36 4.96
C VAL A 99 -9.93 1.06 5.79
N PRO A 100 -10.72 0.04 5.45
CA PRO A 100 -11.81 -0.42 6.32
C PRO A 100 -11.22 -1.14 7.52
N GLU A 101 -11.75 -0.85 8.71
CA GLU A 101 -11.44 -1.60 9.92
C GLU A 101 -12.71 -2.20 10.53
N LYS A 102 -12.74 -3.53 10.59
CA LYS A 102 -13.72 -4.27 11.37
C LYS A 102 -12.97 -5.05 12.44
N ARG A 103 -13.36 -4.89 13.70
CA ARG A 103 -12.68 -5.52 14.86
C ARG A 103 -12.61 -7.05 14.77
N ALA A 104 -13.57 -7.68 14.09
CA ALA A 104 -13.63 -9.13 13.92
C ALA A 104 -12.67 -9.67 12.85
N GLU A 105 -12.20 -8.82 11.91
CA GLU A 105 -11.29 -9.23 10.84
C GLU A 105 -9.84 -9.27 11.34
N ARG A 106 -9.09 -10.30 10.93
CA ARG A 106 -7.66 -10.43 11.28
C ARG A 106 -6.80 -9.48 10.46
N THR A 107 -7.18 -9.28 9.20
CA THR A 107 -6.57 -8.37 8.24
C THR A 107 -7.67 -7.65 7.48
N THR A 108 -7.31 -6.69 6.63
CA THR A 108 -8.27 -6.02 5.74
C THR A 108 -8.63 -6.98 4.59
N GLU A 109 -9.80 -7.57 4.63
CA GLU A 109 -10.25 -8.63 3.70
C GLU A 109 -10.96 -8.09 2.45
N SER A 110 -11.29 -6.79 2.41
CA SER A 110 -11.96 -6.11 1.28
C SER A 110 -11.55 -4.65 1.22
N GLY A 111 -11.75 -4.01 0.07
CA GLY A 111 -11.60 -2.57 -0.08
C GLY A 111 -12.64 -1.77 0.69
N LEU A 112 -12.35 -0.50 0.92
CA LEU A 112 -13.28 0.47 1.50
C LEU A 112 -14.45 0.71 0.53
N ASP A 113 -15.68 0.59 1.01
CA ASP A 113 -16.88 0.91 0.21
C ASP A 113 -17.12 2.42 0.19
N VAL A 114 -16.32 3.10 -0.64
CA VAL A 114 -16.33 4.57 -0.76
C VAL A 114 -17.70 5.08 -1.20
N VAL A 115 -18.36 4.37 -2.10
CA VAL A 115 -19.71 4.75 -2.60
C VAL A 115 -20.69 4.89 -1.45
N ARG A 116 -20.64 3.98 -0.49
CA ARG A 116 -21.58 3.96 0.63
C ARG A 116 -21.27 4.98 1.70
N VAL A 117 -19.98 5.32 1.89
CA VAL A 117 -19.55 6.16 3.01
C VAL A 117 -18.92 7.49 2.55
N GLU A 118 -19.19 7.92 1.32
CA GLU A 118 -18.59 9.11 0.70
C GLU A 118 -18.70 10.36 1.58
N ASP A 119 -19.90 10.64 2.12
CA ASP A 119 -20.13 11.82 2.96
C ASP A 119 -19.35 11.78 4.28
N ALA A 120 -19.19 10.59 4.86
CA ALA A 120 -18.42 10.40 6.09
C ALA A 120 -16.90 10.50 5.85
N LEU A 121 -16.42 10.13 4.65
CA LEU A 121 -15.01 10.21 4.29
C LEU A 121 -14.56 11.65 3.99
N ARG A 122 -15.45 12.49 3.47
CA ARG A 122 -15.10 13.84 3.02
C ARG A 122 -14.35 14.68 4.06
N PRO A 123 -14.81 14.82 5.32
CA PRO A 123 -14.09 15.62 6.32
C PRO A 123 -12.71 15.02 6.66
N ILE A 124 -12.53 13.70 6.54
CA ILE A 124 -11.24 13.05 6.79
C ILE A 124 -10.27 13.34 5.63
N VAL A 125 -10.73 13.18 4.39
CA VAL A 125 -9.93 13.47 3.19
C VAL A 125 -9.51 14.93 3.16
N ASP A 126 -10.45 15.85 3.37
CA ASP A 126 -10.19 17.29 3.43
C ASP A 126 -9.22 17.64 4.57
N GLY A 127 -9.39 17.01 5.73
CA GLY A 127 -8.55 17.22 6.90
C GLY A 127 -7.11 16.73 6.72
N LEU A 128 -6.89 15.64 5.96
CA LEU A 128 -5.58 15.14 5.58
C LEU A 128 -4.94 16.03 4.50
N ALA A 129 -5.71 16.43 3.49
CA ALA A 129 -5.24 17.34 2.44
C ALA A 129 -4.79 18.70 3.01
N ALA A 130 -5.49 19.21 4.03
CA ALA A 130 -5.15 20.48 4.71
C ALA A 130 -3.78 20.48 5.43
N ILE A 131 -3.18 19.32 5.63
CA ILE A 131 -1.83 19.17 6.22
C ILE A 131 -0.79 18.70 5.20
N ASP A 132 -1.09 18.80 3.89
CA ASP A 132 -0.25 18.34 2.79
C ASP A 132 0.03 16.82 2.84
N CYS A 133 -0.84 16.04 3.48
CA CYS A 133 -0.77 14.59 3.51
C CYS A 133 -1.43 14.02 2.24
N ARG A 134 -0.72 13.20 1.50
CA ARG A 134 -1.20 12.59 0.27
C ARG A 134 -2.20 11.48 0.59
N VAL A 135 -3.46 11.67 0.25
CA VAL A 135 -4.53 10.73 0.58
C VAL A 135 -4.62 9.61 -0.45
N SER A 136 -4.63 8.37 0.00
CA SER A 136 -4.95 7.17 -0.76
C SER A 136 -6.19 6.50 -0.19
N LEU A 137 -7.02 5.90 -1.07
CA LEU A 137 -8.16 5.07 -0.66
C LEU A 137 -7.90 3.63 -1.09
N PHE A 138 -7.89 2.69 -0.13
CA PHE A 138 -7.78 1.26 -0.39
C PHE A 138 -9.14 0.72 -0.82
N ILE A 139 -9.29 0.36 -2.09
CA ILE A 139 -10.58 0.04 -2.70
C ILE A 139 -10.52 -1.23 -3.55
N ASP A 140 -11.66 -1.88 -3.71
CA ASP A 140 -11.80 -2.92 -4.71
C ASP A 140 -11.72 -2.33 -6.14
N PRO A 141 -11.21 -3.08 -7.13
CA PRO A 141 -11.02 -2.61 -8.51
C PRO A 141 -12.34 -2.51 -9.27
N GLU A 142 -13.25 -1.64 -8.77
CA GLU A 142 -14.59 -1.40 -9.32
C GLU A 142 -14.74 0.05 -9.80
N PRO A 143 -15.28 0.27 -11.02
CA PRO A 143 -15.44 1.62 -11.58
C PRO A 143 -16.21 2.58 -10.67
N ALA A 144 -17.22 2.09 -9.94
CA ALA A 144 -18.04 2.89 -9.04
C ALA A 144 -17.21 3.44 -7.86
N GLN A 145 -16.29 2.63 -7.30
CA GLN A 145 -15.39 3.02 -6.21
C GLN A 145 -14.39 4.09 -6.69
N LEU A 146 -13.81 3.89 -7.88
CA LEU A 146 -12.90 4.85 -8.51
C LEU A 146 -13.58 6.20 -8.78
N ALA A 147 -14.80 6.18 -9.32
CA ALA A 147 -15.58 7.41 -9.55
C ALA A 147 -15.90 8.15 -8.24
N ALA A 148 -16.21 7.41 -7.16
CA ALA A 148 -16.42 8.00 -5.84
C ALA A 148 -15.12 8.59 -5.25
N ALA A 149 -13.99 7.90 -5.38
CA ALA A 149 -12.68 8.42 -4.98
C ALA A 149 -12.34 9.75 -5.70
N LYS A 150 -12.67 9.85 -7.00
CA LYS A 150 -12.52 11.10 -7.77
C LYS A 150 -13.37 12.23 -7.22
N ARG A 151 -14.65 11.96 -6.88
CA ARG A 151 -15.55 12.99 -6.31
C ARG A 151 -15.10 13.47 -4.93
N LEU A 152 -14.47 12.58 -4.15
CA LEU A 152 -13.83 12.94 -2.87
C LEU A 152 -12.56 13.79 -3.04
N GLY A 153 -11.98 13.82 -4.24
CA GLY A 153 -10.73 14.52 -4.49
C GLY A 153 -9.48 13.76 -4.02
N ALA A 154 -9.59 12.47 -3.76
CA ALA A 154 -8.44 11.64 -3.42
C ALA A 154 -7.46 11.57 -4.61
N PRO A 155 -6.19 11.98 -4.44
CA PRO A 155 -5.22 11.97 -5.54
C PRO A 155 -4.70 10.56 -5.88
N VAL A 156 -4.90 9.60 -4.99
CA VAL A 156 -4.40 8.23 -5.10
C VAL A 156 -5.49 7.22 -4.75
N VAL A 157 -5.47 6.09 -5.42
CA VAL A 157 -6.18 4.88 -5.00
C VAL A 157 -5.19 3.71 -4.92
N GLU A 158 -5.41 2.82 -3.97
CA GLU A 158 -4.73 1.53 -3.90
C GLU A 158 -5.74 0.42 -4.18
N LEU A 159 -5.54 -0.29 -5.30
CA LEU A 159 -6.39 -1.40 -5.70
C LEU A 159 -6.09 -2.64 -4.87
N HIS A 160 -7.13 -3.21 -4.25
CA HIS A 160 -7.06 -4.46 -3.51
C HIS A 160 -6.77 -5.63 -4.45
N THR A 161 -5.63 -6.32 -4.25
CA THR A 161 -5.20 -7.46 -5.08
C THR A 161 -5.50 -8.83 -4.45
N GLY A 162 -6.09 -8.89 -3.26
CA GLY A 162 -6.34 -10.14 -2.54
C GLY A 162 -7.11 -11.17 -3.36
N THR A 163 -8.22 -10.78 -3.98
CA THR A 163 -9.01 -11.68 -4.85
C THR A 163 -8.16 -12.29 -5.97
N TYR A 164 -7.29 -11.48 -6.61
CA TYR A 164 -6.37 -11.96 -7.64
C TYR A 164 -5.38 -12.97 -7.05
N CYS A 165 -4.81 -12.70 -5.88
CA CYS A 165 -3.81 -13.56 -5.24
C CYS A 165 -4.40 -14.90 -4.78
N GLU A 166 -5.64 -14.89 -4.26
CA GLU A 166 -6.33 -16.07 -3.73
C GLU A 166 -6.99 -16.92 -4.82
N THR A 167 -7.22 -16.34 -6.00
CA THR A 167 -7.85 -17.03 -7.13
C THR A 167 -6.91 -18.11 -7.69
N ALA A 168 -7.47 -19.29 -7.97
CA ALA A 168 -6.72 -20.39 -8.59
C ALA A 168 -6.06 -19.94 -9.91
N GLU A 169 -4.87 -20.44 -10.19
CA GLU A 169 -4.07 -20.01 -11.34
C GLU A 169 -4.83 -20.04 -12.67
N SER A 170 -5.67 -21.05 -12.88
CA SER A 170 -6.50 -21.21 -14.10
C SER A 170 -7.53 -20.08 -14.30
N ALA A 171 -7.97 -19.38 -13.24
CA ALA A 171 -8.94 -18.30 -13.29
C ALA A 171 -8.30 -16.91 -13.05
N ARG A 172 -7.02 -16.86 -12.66
CA ARG A 172 -6.32 -15.62 -12.27
C ARG A 172 -6.23 -14.59 -13.38
N ALA A 173 -6.21 -15.02 -14.65
CA ALA A 173 -6.18 -14.11 -15.80
C ALA A 173 -7.38 -13.15 -15.86
N ALA A 174 -8.57 -13.58 -15.43
CA ALA A 174 -9.76 -12.75 -15.40
C ALA A 174 -9.64 -11.63 -14.34
N GLU A 175 -9.11 -11.94 -13.16
CA GLU A 175 -8.88 -10.96 -12.10
C GLU A 175 -7.76 -9.99 -12.47
N LEU A 176 -6.67 -10.46 -13.11
CA LEU A 176 -5.64 -9.58 -13.64
C LEU A 176 -6.21 -8.57 -14.65
N ALA A 177 -7.05 -9.03 -15.57
CA ALA A 177 -7.73 -8.15 -16.54
C ALA A 177 -8.68 -7.16 -15.84
N ARG A 178 -9.30 -7.53 -14.71
CA ARG A 178 -10.11 -6.62 -13.88
C ARG A 178 -9.23 -5.52 -13.26
N LEU A 179 -8.10 -5.88 -12.66
CA LEU A 179 -7.11 -4.92 -12.13
C LEU A 179 -6.61 -3.97 -13.21
N GLN A 180 -6.27 -4.49 -14.40
CA GLN A 180 -5.79 -3.68 -15.52
C GLN A 180 -6.84 -2.65 -15.98
N ARG A 181 -8.09 -3.07 -16.15
CA ARG A 181 -9.19 -2.13 -16.50
C ARG A 181 -9.40 -1.05 -15.44
N ALA A 182 -9.32 -1.42 -14.15
CA ALA A 182 -9.47 -0.47 -13.06
C ALA A 182 -8.29 0.53 -13.01
N ALA A 183 -7.06 0.07 -13.23
CA ALA A 183 -5.87 0.92 -13.26
C ALA A 183 -5.92 1.92 -14.44
N THR A 184 -6.31 1.46 -15.64
CA THR A 184 -6.53 2.35 -16.79
C THR A 184 -7.60 3.39 -16.47
N PHE A 185 -8.74 2.98 -15.91
CA PHE A 185 -9.81 3.91 -15.55
C PHE A 185 -9.40 4.91 -14.46
N ALA A 186 -8.59 4.52 -13.47
CA ALA A 186 -8.03 5.45 -12.49
C ALA A 186 -7.17 6.52 -13.18
N THR A 187 -6.33 6.13 -14.14
CA THR A 187 -5.49 7.04 -14.92
C THR A 187 -6.33 8.00 -15.77
N ASP A 188 -7.39 7.52 -16.43
CA ASP A 188 -8.32 8.35 -17.21
C ASP A 188 -9.03 9.39 -16.32
N LEU A 189 -9.28 9.07 -15.06
CA LEU A 189 -9.81 10.01 -14.06
C LEU A 189 -8.75 10.98 -13.53
N GLY A 190 -7.47 10.81 -13.88
CA GLY A 190 -6.35 11.58 -13.35
C GLY A 190 -6.03 11.26 -11.89
N ILE A 191 -6.26 10.01 -11.48
CA ILE A 191 -5.92 9.47 -10.16
C ILE A 191 -4.68 8.58 -10.30
N GLU A 192 -3.70 8.75 -9.41
CA GLU A 192 -2.56 7.84 -9.36
C GLU A 192 -2.99 6.48 -8.82
N CYS A 193 -2.57 5.40 -9.49
CA CYS A 193 -2.97 4.05 -9.16
C CYS A 193 -1.84 3.28 -8.50
N HIS A 194 -2.08 2.80 -7.28
CA HIS A 194 -1.28 1.82 -6.55
C HIS A 194 -2.03 0.49 -6.50
N ALA A 195 -1.34 -0.58 -6.05
CA ALA A 195 -1.98 -1.86 -5.77
C ALA A 195 -1.29 -2.56 -4.61
N GLY A 196 -2.02 -3.37 -3.87
CA GLY A 196 -1.46 -4.07 -2.73
C GLY A 196 -2.38 -5.13 -2.15
N HIS A 197 -1.89 -5.80 -1.13
CA HIS A 197 -2.49 -6.87 -0.38
C HIS A 197 -2.41 -8.24 -1.07
N GLY A 198 -1.81 -9.22 -0.37
CA GLY A 198 -1.75 -10.61 -0.78
C GLY A 198 -0.65 -10.97 -1.78
N LEU A 199 0.07 -9.99 -2.34
CA LEU A 199 1.14 -10.23 -3.31
C LEU A 199 2.33 -10.99 -2.71
N ASP A 200 2.84 -11.95 -3.48
CA ASP A 200 4.04 -12.75 -3.23
C ASP A 200 4.97 -12.77 -4.45
N PHE A 201 6.06 -13.54 -4.42
CA PHE A 201 6.99 -13.64 -5.55
C PHE A 201 6.37 -14.23 -6.83
N ALA A 202 5.33 -15.06 -6.71
CA ALA A 202 4.69 -15.70 -7.86
C ALA A 202 3.62 -14.80 -8.51
N THR A 203 2.97 -13.96 -7.71
CA THR A 203 1.81 -13.15 -8.12
C THR A 203 2.18 -11.72 -8.48
N THR A 204 3.34 -11.21 -8.04
CA THR A 204 3.74 -9.81 -8.25
C THR A 204 4.02 -9.47 -9.70
N GLY A 205 4.72 -10.31 -10.45
CA GLY A 205 5.16 -9.98 -11.81
C GLY A 205 4.03 -9.50 -12.75
N PRO A 206 2.93 -10.25 -12.90
CA PRO A 206 1.82 -9.82 -13.75
C PRO A 206 1.20 -8.48 -13.33
N VAL A 207 1.05 -8.21 -12.02
CA VAL A 207 0.51 -6.93 -11.52
C VAL A 207 1.50 -5.80 -11.73
N ALA A 208 2.79 -6.04 -11.47
CA ALA A 208 3.85 -5.07 -11.75
C ALA A 208 3.93 -4.70 -13.23
N GLY A 209 3.60 -5.62 -14.14
CA GLY A 209 3.54 -5.39 -15.58
C GLY A 209 2.41 -4.46 -16.05
N ILE A 210 1.43 -4.09 -15.19
CA ILE A 210 0.37 -3.13 -15.52
C ILE A 210 0.97 -1.71 -15.52
N PRO A 211 1.05 -1.00 -16.68
CA PRO A 211 1.77 0.26 -16.76
C PRO A 211 1.26 1.36 -15.84
N GLU A 212 -0.03 1.40 -15.62
CA GLU A 212 -0.75 2.42 -14.85
C GLU A 212 -0.56 2.27 -13.33
N ILE A 213 -0.16 1.09 -12.85
CA ILE A 213 0.14 0.87 -11.42
C ILE A 213 1.57 1.33 -11.15
N VAL A 214 1.74 2.42 -10.42
CA VAL A 214 3.04 3.06 -10.19
C VAL A 214 3.67 2.75 -8.83
N GLU A 215 2.94 2.04 -7.97
CA GLU A 215 3.41 1.60 -6.65
C GLU A 215 2.76 0.27 -6.26
N LEU A 216 3.54 -0.62 -5.67
CA LEU A 216 3.03 -1.83 -5.01
C LEU A 216 3.31 -1.75 -3.52
N ASN A 217 2.28 -2.00 -2.69
CA ASN A 217 2.38 -2.09 -1.23
C ASN A 217 2.25 -3.54 -0.79
N ILE A 218 3.33 -4.12 -0.27
CA ILE A 218 3.42 -5.55 0.04
C ILE A 218 3.89 -5.72 1.49
N GLY A 219 3.15 -6.50 2.28
CA GLY A 219 3.44 -6.67 3.71
C GLY A 219 3.69 -8.10 4.12
N HIS A 220 2.63 -8.82 4.42
CA HIS A 220 2.66 -10.12 5.10
C HIS A 220 3.70 -11.10 4.51
N PHE A 221 3.68 -11.27 3.19
CA PHE A 221 4.60 -12.19 2.52
C PHE A 221 6.06 -11.80 2.73
N LEU A 222 6.41 -10.50 2.54
CA LEU A 222 7.79 -10.04 2.66
C LEU A 222 8.33 -10.21 4.08
N ILE A 223 7.51 -9.92 5.10
CA ILE A 223 7.93 -10.10 6.49
C ILE A 223 8.09 -11.59 6.83
N GLY A 224 7.17 -12.44 6.37
CA GLY A 224 7.24 -13.88 6.56
C GLY A 224 8.45 -14.50 5.87
N GLU A 225 8.72 -14.15 4.62
CA GLU A 225 9.87 -14.64 3.85
C GLU A 225 11.21 -14.13 4.45
N ALA A 226 11.22 -12.91 4.99
CA ALA A 226 12.41 -12.35 5.63
C ALA A 226 12.87 -13.13 6.88
N ILE A 227 12.00 -13.94 7.50
CA ILE A 227 12.38 -14.85 8.59
C ILE A 227 13.36 -15.92 8.10
N PHE A 228 13.23 -16.36 6.86
CA PHE A 228 14.05 -17.41 6.27
C PHE A 228 15.25 -16.87 5.49
N SER A 229 15.02 -15.80 4.73
CA SER A 229 16.00 -15.27 3.76
C SER A 229 16.71 -14.01 4.23
N GLY A 230 16.22 -13.36 5.30
CA GLY A 230 16.64 -12.04 5.74
C GLY A 230 15.94 -10.89 4.99
N PHE A 231 15.86 -9.71 5.61
CA PHE A 231 15.12 -8.56 5.05
C PHE A 231 15.70 -8.07 3.73
N VAL A 232 16.99 -7.73 3.71
CA VAL A 232 17.63 -7.15 2.52
C VAL A 232 17.51 -8.08 1.30
N PRO A 233 17.86 -9.39 1.36
CA PRO A 233 17.70 -10.28 0.22
C PRO A 233 16.24 -10.41 -0.26
N THR A 234 15.28 -10.46 0.68
CA THR A 234 13.85 -10.57 0.35
C THR A 234 13.36 -9.34 -0.41
N ILE A 235 13.69 -8.14 0.07
CA ILE A 235 13.30 -6.87 -0.57
C ILE A 235 13.99 -6.73 -1.93
N THR A 236 15.29 -7.01 -2.01
CA THR A 236 16.04 -6.96 -3.27
C THR A 236 15.46 -7.91 -4.31
N ARG A 237 15.06 -9.12 -3.92
CA ARG A 237 14.40 -10.08 -4.82
C ARG A 237 13.07 -9.56 -5.34
N MET A 238 12.24 -8.98 -4.46
CA MET A 238 10.95 -8.40 -4.86
C MET A 238 11.16 -7.22 -5.82
N ARG A 239 12.09 -6.32 -5.52
CA ARG A 239 12.45 -5.21 -6.41
C ARG A 239 12.85 -5.71 -7.80
N HIS A 240 13.71 -6.73 -7.86
CA HIS A 240 14.17 -7.32 -9.13
C HIS A 240 13.01 -7.88 -9.96
N LEU A 241 12.08 -8.62 -9.34
CA LEU A 241 10.88 -9.14 -10.03
C LEU A 241 10.01 -8.02 -10.60
N MET A 242 9.85 -6.91 -9.87
CA MET A 242 9.11 -5.74 -10.36
C MET A 242 9.82 -5.09 -11.55
N ASP A 243 11.14 -4.95 -11.49
CA ASP A 243 11.96 -4.37 -12.57
C ASP A 243 11.96 -5.23 -13.84
N GLU A 244 12.05 -6.55 -13.68
CA GLU A 244 11.95 -7.50 -14.80
C GLU A 244 10.59 -7.40 -15.50
N ALA A 245 9.49 -7.30 -14.73
CA ALA A 245 8.15 -7.14 -15.28
C ALA A 245 7.96 -5.82 -16.06
N ARG A 246 8.74 -4.78 -15.73
CA ARG A 246 8.71 -3.47 -16.40
C ARG A 246 9.64 -3.36 -17.60
N ALA A 247 10.64 -4.22 -17.72
CA ALA A 247 11.63 -4.18 -18.82
C ALA A 247 11.00 -4.21 -20.23
N PRO A 248 9.95 -5.02 -20.53
CA PRO A 248 9.29 -5.01 -21.84
C PRO A 248 8.62 -3.67 -22.18
N LEU A 249 8.08 -2.95 -21.18
CA LEU A 249 7.43 -1.65 -21.38
C LEU A 249 8.45 -0.58 -21.82
N ALA A 250 9.70 -0.69 -21.33
CA ALA A 250 10.79 0.22 -21.73
C ALA A 250 11.17 0.09 -23.20
N THR A 251 11.08 -1.12 -23.74
CA THR A 251 11.40 -1.40 -25.15
C THR A 251 10.29 -0.96 -26.10
N ALA A 252 9.03 -1.15 -25.72
CA ALA A 252 7.86 -0.73 -26.50
C ALA A 252 7.75 0.80 -26.65
N SER A 253 8.25 1.55 -25.65
CA SER A 253 8.22 3.03 -25.63
C SER A 253 9.30 3.69 -26.52
N ARG A 254 10.24 2.91 -27.08
CA ARG A 254 11.34 3.40 -27.93
C ARG A 254 11.09 3.17 -29.44
N GLN A 255 10.02 2.51 -29.80
CA GLN A 255 9.55 2.29 -31.18
C GLN A 255 8.40 3.25 -31.51
#